data_966cca8fda39ab9fb5923e0ce33e7c09
#
_entry.id   966cca8fda39ab9fb5923e0ce33e7c09
#
_cell.length_a   1.000
_cell.length_b   1.000
_cell.length_c   1.000
_cell.angle_alpha   90.00
_cell.angle_beta   90.00
_cell.angle_gamma   90.00
#
_symmetry.space_group_name_H-M   'P 1'
#
loop_
_entity.id
_entity.type
_entity.pdbx_description
1 polymer ?
#
loop_
_entity_poly.entity_id
_entity_poly.type
_entity_poly.pdbx_seq_one_letter_code
_entity_poly.pdbx_strand_id
1 'polypeptide(L)' 'MRLVIGAPGNGTVLKDAIKERLAVDRRVSSVVDLSAPGITYPEVSFRAGRAIAEGEADRGILVLRWGSWLKML' A
#
# COMPACT_ATOMS: atom_id res chain seq x y z
N MET A 1 1.96 -9.77 10.53
CA MET A 1 1.91 -9.61 9.05
C MET A 1 2.57 -8.30 8.66
N ARG A 2 3.49 -8.37 7.74
CA ARG A 2 4.17 -7.19 7.20
C ARG A 2 3.44 -6.74 5.95
N LEU A 3 3.04 -5.48 5.91
CA LEU A 3 2.29 -4.93 4.78
C LEU A 3 3.06 -3.82 4.09
N VAL A 4 2.87 -3.72 2.79
CA VAL A 4 3.22 -2.53 2.03
C VAL A 4 1.94 -1.89 1.52
N ILE A 5 1.91 -0.58 1.45
CA ILE A 5 0.76 0.16 0.97
C ILE A 5 1.25 1.24 0.00
N GLY A 6 0.48 1.51 -1.02
CA GLY A 6 0.82 2.56 -1.95
C GLY A 6 -0.40 3.10 -2.66
N ALA A 7 -0.31 4.36 -3.06
CA ALA A 7 -1.36 5.02 -3.83
C ALA A 7 -0.74 6.01 -4.79
N PRO A 8 -1.19 6.05 -6.04
CA PRO A 8 -0.82 7.15 -6.92
C PRO A 8 -1.62 8.39 -6.55
N GLY A 9 -1.01 9.55 -6.72
CA GLY A 9 -1.64 10.87 -6.67
C GLY A 9 -2.84 11.04 -5.74
N ASN A 10 -4.02 10.90 -6.30
CA ASN A 10 -5.27 11.25 -5.60
C ASN A 10 -5.76 10.22 -4.59
N GLY A 11 -5.07 9.11 -4.42
CA GLY A 11 -5.43 8.08 -3.44
C GLY A 11 -4.87 8.31 -2.05
N THR A 12 -4.11 9.40 -1.84
CA THR A 12 -3.36 9.60 -0.60
C THR A 12 -4.23 9.77 0.65
N VAL A 13 -5.37 10.43 0.53
CA VAL A 13 -6.26 10.66 1.68
C VAL A 13 -6.80 9.33 2.20
N LEU A 14 -7.30 8.49 1.31
CA LEU A 14 -7.81 7.17 1.70
C LEU A 14 -6.68 6.26 2.17
N LYS A 15 -5.54 6.32 1.52
CA LYS A 15 -4.36 5.56 1.93
C LYS A 15 -3.96 5.90 3.36
N ASP A 16 -3.91 7.18 3.70
CA ASP A 16 -3.53 7.61 5.04
C ASP A 16 -4.53 7.15 6.10
N ALA A 17 -5.82 7.19 5.79
CA ALA A 17 -6.86 6.67 6.68
C ALA A 17 -6.69 5.16 6.91
N ILE A 18 -6.37 4.41 5.87
CA ILE A 18 -6.13 2.97 5.96
C ILE A 18 -4.88 2.70 6.81
N LYS A 19 -3.81 3.47 6.62
CA LYS A 19 -2.59 3.32 7.40
C LYS A 19 -2.85 3.51 8.90
N GLU A 20 -3.66 4.50 9.26
CA GLU A 20 -4.02 4.72 10.66
C GLU A 20 -4.73 3.52 11.27
N ARG A 21 -5.64 2.90 10.53
CA ARG A 21 -6.35 1.73 11.00
C ARG A 21 -5.44 0.51 11.13
N LEU A 22 -4.53 0.36 10.19
CA LEU A 22 -3.59 -0.76 10.23
C LEU A 22 -2.59 -0.63 11.37
N ALA A 23 -2.25 0.59 11.76
CA ALA A 23 -1.30 0.83 12.85
C ALA A 23 -1.78 0.30 14.20
N VAL A 24 -3.08 0.15 14.39
CA VAL A 24 -3.67 -0.36 15.63
C VAL A 24 -4.15 -1.80 15.52
N ASP A 25 -3.94 -2.44 14.36
CA ASP A 25 -4.34 -3.83 14.14
C ASP A 25 -3.23 -4.77 14.63
N ARG A 26 -3.58 -5.64 15.57
CA ARG A 26 -2.61 -6.58 16.17
C ARG A 26 -2.01 -7.58 15.17
N ARG A 27 -2.71 -7.84 14.06
CA ARG A 27 -2.25 -8.77 13.04
C ARG A 27 -1.16 -8.16 12.16
N VAL A 28 -0.99 -6.85 12.23
CA VAL A 28 -0.06 -6.11 11.38
C VAL A 28 1.16 -5.76 12.21
N SER A 29 2.32 -6.28 11.82
CA SER A 29 3.59 -5.99 12.50
C SER A 29 4.29 -4.76 11.93
N SER A 30 4.09 -4.47 10.65
CA SER A 30 4.67 -3.28 10.02
C SER A 30 3.87 -2.88 8.79
N VAL A 31 3.89 -1.59 8.49
CA VAL A 31 3.31 -1.03 7.27
C VAL A 31 4.33 -0.10 6.65
N VAL A 32 4.72 -0.38 5.42
CA VAL A 32 5.65 0.46 4.67
C VAL A 32 4.89 1.13 3.54
N ASP A 33 4.97 2.44 3.48
CA ASP A 33 4.34 3.23 2.44
C ASP A 33 5.28 3.37 1.25
N LEU A 34 4.88 2.83 0.11
CA LEU A 34 5.67 2.86 -1.12
C LEU A 34 5.34 4.06 -2.01
N SER A 35 4.44 4.92 -1.56
CA SER A 35 4.04 6.09 -2.35
C SER A 35 5.17 7.10 -2.41
N ALA A 36 5.24 7.81 -3.54
CA ALA A 36 6.20 8.89 -3.74
C ALA A 36 5.54 9.97 -4.59
N PRO A 37 5.98 11.25 -4.51
CA PRO A 37 5.45 12.29 -5.36
C PRO A 37 5.58 11.92 -6.84
N GLY A 38 4.48 12.04 -7.58
CA GLY A 38 4.47 11.72 -9.00
C GLY A 38 4.50 10.25 -9.37
N ILE A 39 4.43 9.34 -8.39
CA ILE A 39 4.43 7.92 -8.70
C ILE A 39 3.14 7.53 -9.45
N THR A 40 3.28 6.68 -10.45
CA THR A 40 2.17 6.17 -11.24
C THR A 40 1.66 4.86 -10.68
N TYR A 41 0.44 4.48 -11.06
CA TYR A 41 -0.13 3.21 -10.65
C TYR A 41 0.75 2.00 -11.05
N PRO A 42 1.23 1.91 -12.29
CA PRO A 42 2.13 0.81 -12.65
C PRO A 42 3.39 0.74 -11.79
N GLU A 43 3.98 1.88 -11.46
CA GLU A 43 5.19 1.92 -10.64
C GLU A 43 4.94 1.44 -9.21
N VAL A 44 3.87 1.93 -8.57
CA VAL A 44 3.56 1.52 -7.19
C VAL A 44 3.15 0.05 -7.14
N SER A 45 2.43 -0.43 -8.15
CA SER A 45 2.09 -1.83 -8.30
C SER A 45 3.32 -2.71 -8.41
N PHE A 46 4.27 -2.30 -9.24
CA PHE A 46 5.53 -3.02 -9.43
C PHE A 46 6.33 -3.09 -8.13
N ARG A 47 6.43 -1.99 -7.42
CA ARG A 47 7.16 -1.94 -6.14
C ARG A 47 6.53 -2.85 -5.10
N ALA A 48 5.20 -2.86 -5.01
CA ALA A 48 4.48 -3.72 -4.07
C ALA A 48 4.69 -5.20 -4.42
N GLY A 49 4.54 -5.56 -5.69
CA GLY A 49 4.77 -6.93 -6.14
C GLY A 49 6.19 -7.40 -5.89
N ARG A 50 7.16 -6.53 -6.12
CA ARG A 50 8.56 -6.84 -5.88
C ARG A 50 8.86 -7.06 -4.40
N ALA A 51 8.30 -6.22 -3.53
CA ALA A 51 8.48 -6.37 -2.08
C ALA A 51 7.96 -7.71 -1.59
N ILE A 52 6.81 -8.15 -2.12
CA ILE A 52 6.25 -9.46 -1.79
C ILE A 52 7.12 -10.58 -2.34
N ALA A 53 7.54 -10.47 -3.60
CA ALA A 53 8.37 -11.49 -4.25
C ALA A 53 9.73 -11.66 -3.56
N GLU A 54 10.30 -10.60 -3.04
CA GLU A 54 11.59 -10.62 -2.33
C GLU A 54 11.46 -10.98 -0.86
N GLY A 55 10.26 -11.23 -0.36
CA GLY A 55 10.04 -11.61 1.03
C GLY A 55 10.10 -10.45 2.00
N GLU A 56 10.05 -9.20 1.52
CA GLU A 56 10.06 -8.02 2.37
C GLU A 56 8.70 -7.71 2.97
N ALA A 57 7.64 -8.19 2.34
CA ALA A 57 6.28 -8.02 2.80
C ALA A 57 5.46 -9.28 2.54
N ASP A 58 4.42 -9.48 3.34
CA ASP A 58 3.51 -10.62 3.19
C ASP A 58 2.36 -10.28 2.26
N ARG A 59 1.89 -9.03 2.28
CA ARG A 59 0.78 -8.55 1.47
C ARG A 59 1.00 -7.10 1.05
N GLY A 60 0.33 -6.72 -0.03
CA GLY A 60 0.33 -5.34 -0.50
C GLY A 60 -1.08 -4.82 -0.66
N ILE A 61 -1.28 -3.57 -0.32
CA ILE A 61 -2.56 -2.86 -0.51
C ILE A 61 -2.32 -1.69 -1.45
N LEU A 62 -3.04 -1.67 -2.56
CA LEU A 62 -2.97 -0.58 -3.53
C LEU A 62 -4.28 0.19 -3.50
N VAL A 63 -4.19 1.48 -3.25
CA VAL A 63 -5.33 2.37 -3.18
C VAL A 63 -5.39 3.18 -4.45
N LEU A 64 -6.44 2.98 -5.22
CA LEU A 64 -6.58 3.62 -6.51
C LEU A 64 -7.31 4.95 -6.42
N ARG A 65 -7.14 5.78 -7.45
CA ARG A 65 -7.65 7.13 -7.56
C ARG A 65 -9.13 7.29 -7.20
N TRP A 66 -9.94 6.30 -7.55
CA TRP A 66 -11.40 6.38 -7.38
C TRP A 66 -11.87 6.06 -5.97
N GLY A 67 -10.95 5.78 -5.06
CA GLY A 67 -11.25 5.62 -3.64
C GLY A 67 -12.02 4.37 -3.25
N SER A 68 -12.57 3.67 -4.21
CA SER A 68 -13.38 2.48 -3.97
C SER A 68 -12.66 1.17 -4.29
N TRP A 69 -11.43 1.25 -4.73
CA TRP A 69 -10.66 0.07 -5.15
C TRP A 69 -9.46 -0.16 -4.25
N LEU A 70 -9.49 -1.31 -3.60
CA LEU A 70 -8.34 -1.86 -2.91
C LEU A 70 -7.96 -3.12 -3.64
N LYS A 71 -6.70 -3.21 -4.06
CA LYS A 71 -6.19 -4.46 -4.59
C LYS A 71 -5.19 -5.02 -3.58
N MET A 72 -5.51 -6.18 -3.05
CA MET A 72 -4.63 -6.91 -2.15
C MET A 72 -3.83 -7.92 -2.96
N LEU A 73 -2.54 -7.81 -2.88
CA LEU A 73 -1.63 -8.69 -3.60
C LEU A 73 -1.14 -9.81 -2.69
#